data_c0056120047454ff502c78eab24e8243
#
_entry.id   c0056120047454ff502c78eab24e8243
#
_cell.length_a   1.000
_cell.length_b   1.000
_cell.length_c   1.000
_cell.angle_alpha   90.00
_cell.angle_beta   90.00
_cell.angle_gamma   90.00
#
_symmetry.space_group_name_H-M   'P 1'
#
loop_
_entity.id
_entity.type
_entity.pdbx_description
1 polymer ?
#
loop_
_entity_poly.entity_id
_entity_poly.type
_entity_poly.pdbx_seq_one_letter_code
_entity_poly.pdbx_strand_id
1 'polypeptide(L)'
;VTIEVPQRGRKRALVTQLGETAAQELEQLRIQADYDKSRTEPMLAALAEALDLETPPKRIECYDISNIQGDSAVGAMVVFEDGRPRNDHYRHFRIKYTPGPNDFAMLQEVLRRRLERLESAQRREEADIVGDRSFTSRPDLMRIDGGKGQLRAALAVLEAWGYADLPT
;
A
#
# COMPACT_ATOMS: atom_id res chain seq x y z
N VAL A 1 17.97 -15.85 27.83
CA VAL A 1 17.43 -17.11 27.29
C VAL A 1 18.60 -17.88 26.71
N THR A 2 18.85 -19.10 27.22
CA THR A 2 19.89 -19.99 26.68
C THR A 2 19.26 -20.89 25.62
N ILE A 3 19.79 -20.85 24.39
CA ILE A 3 19.34 -21.70 23.30
C ILE A 3 20.25 -22.91 23.25
N GLU A 4 19.69 -24.10 23.49
CA GLU A 4 20.40 -25.37 23.33
C GLU A 4 20.06 -26.05 22.02
N VAL A 5 21.08 -26.42 21.25
CA VAL A 5 20.92 -27.19 20.00
C VAL A 5 21.18 -28.67 20.35
N PRO A 6 20.16 -29.55 20.31
CA PRO A 6 20.29 -30.94 20.67
C PRO A 6 21.17 -31.70 19.67
N GLN A 7 22.18 -32.43 20.19
CA GLN A 7 23.15 -33.13 19.35
C GLN A 7 22.80 -34.63 19.16
N ARG A 8 21.93 -35.22 20.00
CA ARG A 8 21.59 -36.64 19.99
C ARG A 8 20.15 -36.91 20.44
N GLY A 9 19.67 -38.13 20.14
CA GLY A 9 18.41 -38.66 20.62
C GLY A 9 17.15 -38.02 20.03
N ARG A 10 16.01 -38.24 20.67
CA ARG A 10 14.68 -37.85 20.19
C ARG A 10 14.55 -36.32 19.89
N LYS A 11 15.20 -35.50 20.70
CA LYS A 11 15.17 -34.04 20.50
C LYS A 11 15.86 -33.61 19.19
N ARG A 12 17.01 -34.27 18.88
CA ARG A 12 17.70 -34.01 17.59
C ARG A 12 16.85 -34.46 16.41
N ALA A 13 16.26 -35.68 16.49
CA ALA A 13 15.37 -36.16 15.42
C ALA A 13 14.20 -35.20 15.18
N LEU A 14 13.60 -34.67 16.24
CA LEU A 14 12.52 -33.66 16.12
C LEU A 14 13.00 -32.39 15.44
N VAL A 15 14.16 -31.84 15.81
CA VAL A 15 14.72 -30.64 15.18
C VAL A 15 15.03 -30.90 13.70
N THR A 16 15.56 -32.05 13.34
CA THR A 16 15.81 -32.45 11.95
C THR A 16 14.50 -32.50 11.17
N GLN A 17 13.48 -33.17 11.69
CA GLN A 17 12.16 -33.28 11.06
C GLN A 17 11.50 -31.92 10.88
N LEU A 18 11.55 -31.02 11.88
CA LEU A 18 11.04 -29.66 11.78
C LEU A 18 11.81 -28.86 10.74
N GLY A 19 13.13 -29.04 10.65
CA GLY A 19 13.96 -28.40 9.63
C GLY A 19 13.59 -28.82 8.20
N GLU A 20 13.35 -30.12 8.00
CA GLU A 20 12.90 -30.69 6.72
C GLU A 20 11.51 -30.15 6.34
N THR A 21 10.57 -30.14 7.29
CA THR A 21 9.23 -29.57 7.08
C THR A 21 9.30 -28.08 6.73
N ALA A 22 10.09 -27.29 7.47
CA ALA A 22 10.26 -25.88 7.20
C ALA A 22 10.91 -25.63 5.83
N ALA A 23 11.86 -26.44 5.41
CA ALA A 23 12.47 -26.36 4.08
C ALA A 23 11.46 -26.66 2.96
N GLN A 24 10.60 -27.66 3.15
CA GLN A 24 9.53 -27.99 2.20
C GLN A 24 8.50 -26.85 2.09
N GLU A 25 8.06 -26.31 3.21
CA GLU A 25 7.13 -25.18 3.24
C GLU A 25 7.73 -23.93 2.56
N LEU A 26 9.01 -23.65 2.84
CA LEU A 26 9.71 -22.53 2.20
C LEU A 26 9.78 -22.69 0.68
N GLU A 27 10.05 -23.89 0.19
CA GLU A 27 10.11 -24.16 -1.25
C GLU A 27 8.73 -24.03 -1.90
N GLN A 28 7.66 -24.49 -1.26
CA GLN A 28 6.30 -24.26 -1.73
C GLN A 28 5.94 -22.77 -1.80
N LEU A 29 6.32 -21.99 -0.78
CA LEU A 29 6.11 -20.55 -0.76
C LEU A 29 6.88 -19.84 -1.88
N ARG A 30 8.11 -20.29 -2.20
CA ARG A 30 8.89 -19.75 -3.33
C ARG A 30 8.22 -20.04 -4.67
N ILE A 31 7.82 -21.28 -4.92
CA ILE A 31 7.11 -21.66 -6.15
C ILE A 31 5.82 -20.85 -6.31
N GLN A 32 5.06 -20.68 -5.23
CA GLN A 32 3.84 -19.86 -5.26
C GLN A 32 4.16 -18.40 -5.55
N ALA A 33 5.21 -17.85 -4.94
CA ALA A 33 5.64 -16.46 -5.17
C ALA A 33 6.07 -16.23 -6.62
N ASP A 34 6.84 -17.17 -7.21
CA ASP A 34 7.29 -17.08 -8.61
C ASP A 34 6.11 -17.20 -9.59
N TYR A 35 5.17 -18.11 -9.31
CA TYR A 35 3.95 -18.23 -10.10
C TYR A 35 3.11 -16.96 -10.08
N ASP A 36 2.91 -16.38 -8.90
CA ASP A 36 2.16 -15.13 -8.76
C ASP A 36 2.87 -13.97 -9.45
N LYS A 37 4.20 -13.89 -9.34
CA LYS A 37 5.02 -12.88 -10.00
C LYS A 37 4.89 -12.98 -11.52
N SER A 38 4.95 -14.19 -12.08
CA SER A 38 4.79 -14.42 -13.52
C SER A 38 3.43 -13.98 -14.07
N ARG A 39 2.41 -13.88 -13.22
CA ARG A 39 1.08 -13.38 -13.60
C ARG A 39 0.94 -11.88 -13.43
N THR A 40 1.50 -11.31 -12.35
CA THR A 40 1.33 -9.88 -12.04
C THR A 40 2.18 -8.98 -12.92
N GLU A 41 3.39 -9.39 -13.30
CA GLU A 41 4.26 -8.59 -14.18
C GLU A 41 3.61 -8.25 -15.54
N PRO A 42 3.02 -9.21 -16.29
CA PRO A 42 2.34 -8.88 -17.54
C PRO A 42 1.10 -7.98 -17.33
N MET A 43 0.39 -8.14 -16.20
CA MET A 43 -0.77 -7.30 -15.90
C MET A 43 -0.36 -5.85 -15.61
N LEU A 44 0.74 -5.64 -14.86
CA LEU A 44 1.26 -4.30 -14.59
C LEU A 44 1.84 -3.65 -15.85
N ALA A 45 2.47 -4.43 -16.73
CA ALA A 45 2.95 -3.95 -18.02
C ALA A 45 1.78 -3.51 -18.92
N ALA A 46 0.72 -4.31 -19.01
CA ALA A 46 -0.49 -3.95 -19.75
C ALA A 46 -1.20 -2.71 -19.16
N LEU A 47 -1.19 -2.56 -17.84
CA LEU A 47 -1.70 -1.36 -17.17
C LEU A 47 -0.87 -0.13 -17.53
N ALA A 48 0.44 -0.25 -17.53
CA ALA A 48 1.36 0.83 -17.91
C ALA A 48 1.11 1.27 -19.37
N GLU A 49 1.00 0.30 -20.29
CA GLU A 49 0.69 0.58 -21.68
C GLU A 49 -0.66 1.28 -21.85
N ALA A 50 -1.71 0.80 -21.16
CA ALA A 50 -3.06 1.37 -21.24
C ALA A 50 -3.16 2.80 -20.69
N LEU A 51 -2.29 3.18 -19.75
CA LEU A 51 -2.25 4.49 -19.10
C LEU A 51 -1.09 5.37 -19.60
N ASP A 52 -0.34 4.94 -20.62
CA ASP A 52 0.82 5.64 -21.18
C ASP A 52 1.86 6.01 -20.09
N LEU A 53 2.13 5.06 -19.16
CA LEU A 53 3.13 5.22 -18.12
C LEU A 53 4.50 4.76 -18.65
N GLU A 54 5.56 5.46 -18.28
CA GLU A 54 6.94 5.11 -18.67
C GLU A 54 7.39 3.74 -18.13
N THR A 55 6.89 3.37 -16.95
CA THR A 55 7.23 2.11 -16.27
C THR A 55 6.02 1.49 -15.61
N PRO A 56 5.96 0.14 -15.49
CA PRO A 56 4.91 -0.52 -14.72
C PRO A 56 4.88 -0.03 -13.26
N PRO A 57 3.72 0.41 -12.74
CA PRO A 57 3.61 0.93 -11.40
C PRO A 57 3.76 -0.20 -10.38
N LYS A 58 4.73 -0.06 -9.46
CA LYS A 58 4.95 -1.03 -8.39
C LYS A 58 3.99 -0.81 -7.23
N ARG A 59 3.79 0.45 -6.83
CA ARG A 59 2.86 0.82 -5.76
C ARG A 59 1.70 1.62 -6.32
N ILE A 60 0.49 1.07 -6.16
CA ILE A 60 -0.77 1.69 -6.57
C ILE A 60 -1.58 1.98 -5.32
N GLU A 61 -2.02 3.21 -5.15
CA GLU A 61 -2.95 3.60 -4.07
C GLU A 61 -4.30 3.97 -4.66
N CYS A 62 -5.38 3.35 -4.15
CA CYS A 62 -6.75 3.63 -4.59
C CYS A 62 -7.52 4.28 -3.45
N TYR A 63 -8.31 5.31 -3.78
CA TYR A 63 -9.08 6.11 -2.82
C TYR A 63 -10.56 6.09 -3.14
N ASP A 64 -11.35 5.88 -2.10
CA ASP A 64 -12.80 5.98 -2.12
C ASP A 64 -13.29 6.84 -0.95
N ILE A 65 -14.35 7.63 -1.16
CA ILE A 65 -15.05 8.38 -0.13
C ILE A 65 -16.44 7.78 0.08
N SER A 66 -16.64 7.21 1.23
CA SER A 66 -17.91 6.59 1.62
C SER A 66 -18.63 7.46 2.66
N ASN A 67 -19.84 7.92 2.30
CA ASN A 67 -20.76 8.57 3.22
C ASN A 67 -21.67 7.52 3.85
N ILE A 68 -21.39 7.09 5.06
CA ILE A 68 -22.33 6.29 5.84
C ILE A 68 -23.39 7.25 6.39
N GLN A 69 -24.67 6.95 6.18
CA GLN A 69 -25.80 7.75 6.66
C GLN A 69 -25.63 8.03 8.18
N GLY A 70 -25.38 9.30 8.52
CA GLY A 70 -25.05 9.74 9.87
C GLY A 70 -23.64 10.35 9.94
N ASP A 71 -23.33 11.10 10.95
CA ASP A 71 -22.22 12.03 11.19
C ASP A 71 -20.76 11.57 10.91
N SER A 72 -20.50 10.52 10.14
CA SER A 72 -19.14 9.98 9.98
C SER A 72 -18.82 9.58 8.55
N ALA A 73 -18.42 10.54 7.73
CA ALA A 73 -17.79 10.24 6.44
C ALA A 73 -16.38 9.65 6.65
N VAL A 74 -16.03 8.66 5.83
CA VAL A 74 -14.73 7.97 5.88
C VAL A 74 -14.15 7.89 4.49
N GLY A 75 -12.87 8.26 4.36
CA GLY A 75 -12.09 7.94 3.19
C GLY A 75 -11.33 6.63 3.39
N ALA A 76 -11.37 5.75 2.41
CA ALA A 76 -10.60 4.52 2.38
C ALA A 76 -9.40 4.67 1.44
N MET A 77 -8.25 4.13 1.87
CA MET A 77 -7.08 3.92 1.03
C MET A 77 -6.76 2.44 0.99
N VAL A 78 -6.76 1.85 -0.19
CA VAL A 78 -6.27 0.50 -0.43
C VAL A 78 -4.98 0.56 -1.22
N VAL A 79 -4.09 -0.38 -0.98
CA VAL A 79 -2.74 -0.38 -1.53
C VAL A 79 -2.46 -1.71 -2.22
N PHE A 80 -1.89 -1.62 -3.42
CA PHE A 80 -1.29 -2.74 -4.12
C PHE A 80 0.21 -2.50 -4.26
N GLU A 81 1.00 -3.55 -4.02
CA GLU A 81 2.44 -3.56 -4.30
C GLU A 81 2.77 -4.77 -5.17
N ASP A 82 3.51 -4.52 -6.25
CA ASP A 82 3.87 -5.53 -7.25
C ASP A 82 2.65 -6.35 -7.75
N GLY A 83 1.52 -5.66 -7.96
CA GLY A 83 0.27 -6.25 -8.43
C GLY A 83 -0.51 -7.06 -7.38
N ARG A 84 -0.14 -7.01 -6.09
CA ARG A 84 -0.79 -7.75 -5.00
C ARG A 84 -1.38 -6.81 -3.95
N PRO A 85 -2.54 -7.14 -3.36
CA PRO A 85 -3.09 -6.39 -2.25
C PRO A 85 -2.11 -6.36 -1.06
N ARG A 86 -1.89 -5.17 -0.51
CA ARG A 86 -1.06 -4.91 0.66
C ARG A 86 -1.96 -4.53 1.84
N ASN A 87 -2.69 -5.49 2.38
CA ASN A 87 -3.74 -5.26 3.37
C ASN A 87 -3.23 -4.56 4.64
N ASP A 88 -1.99 -4.83 5.04
CA ASP A 88 -1.32 -4.18 6.17
C ASP A 88 -1.08 -2.66 5.93
N HIS A 89 -1.12 -2.23 4.67
CA HIS A 89 -1.02 -0.82 4.27
C HIS A 89 -2.39 -0.14 4.05
N TYR A 90 -3.52 -0.84 4.18
CA TYR A 90 -4.84 -0.24 4.05
C TYR A 90 -5.11 0.74 5.20
N ARG A 91 -5.73 1.87 4.89
CA ARG A 91 -6.02 2.90 5.90
C ARG A 91 -7.42 3.48 5.72
N HIS A 92 -8.02 3.82 6.85
CA HIS A 92 -9.25 4.58 6.92
C HIS A 92 -8.95 5.98 7.45
N PHE A 93 -9.47 6.97 6.76
CA PHE A 93 -9.35 8.37 7.14
C PHE A 93 -10.72 8.88 7.59
N ARG A 94 -10.93 9.00 8.89
CA ARG A 94 -12.11 9.70 9.39
C ARG A 94 -12.03 11.15 8.94
N ILE A 95 -13.08 11.65 8.28
CA ILE A 95 -13.19 13.06 7.88
C ILE A 95 -13.36 13.92 9.13
N LYS A 96 -12.60 15.00 9.24
CA LYS A 96 -12.53 15.84 10.43
C LYS A 96 -12.88 17.29 10.17
N TYR A 97 -12.51 17.81 9.01
CA TYR A 97 -12.52 19.24 8.74
C TYR A 97 -13.52 19.65 7.66
N THR A 98 -14.17 18.69 7.02
CA THR A 98 -15.13 18.96 5.96
C THR A 98 -16.54 18.75 6.48
N PRO A 99 -17.30 19.80 6.80
CA PRO A 99 -18.69 19.67 7.22
C PRO A 99 -19.60 19.42 6.02
N GLY A 100 -20.64 18.57 6.23
CA GLY A 100 -21.67 18.31 5.24
C GLY A 100 -21.24 17.38 4.09
N PRO A 101 -22.14 17.07 3.17
CA PRO A 101 -21.90 16.11 2.07
C PRO A 101 -21.13 16.77 0.91
N ASN A 102 -19.83 16.91 1.05
CA ASN A 102 -18.96 17.46 0.02
C ASN A 102 -17.80 16.47 -0.28
N ASP A 103 -18.07 15.49 -1.10
CA ASP A 103 -17.12 14.42 -1.45
C ASP A 103 -15.80 14.95 -2.03
N PHE A 104 -15.83 16.07 -2.77
CA PHE A 104 -14.63 16.70 -3.31
C PHE A 104 -13.71 17.22 -2.20
N ALA A 105 -14.27 17.97 -1.26
CA ALA A 105 -13.51 18.50 -0.14
C ALA A 105 -13.04 17.41 0.82
N MET A 106 -13.84 16.37 1.01
CA MET A 106 -13.46 15.17 1.80
C MET A 106 -12.29 14.44 1.16
N LEU A 107 -12.33 14.20 -0.15
CA LEU A 107 -11.22 13.60 -0.89
C LEU A 107 -9.95 14.45 -0.76
N GLN A 108 -10.07 15.76 -0.91
CA GLN A 108 -8.94 16.68 -0.73
C GLN A 108 -8.37 16.60 0.69
N GLU A 109 -9.20 16.49 1.73
CA GLU A 109 -8.76 16.31 3.11
C GLU A 109 -7.95 15.01 3.27
N VAL A 110 -8.46 13.91 2.72
CA VAL A 110 -7.78 12.59 2.77
C VAL A 110 -6.41 12.66 2.11
N LEU A 111 -6.35 13.21 0.89
CA LEU A 111 -5.11 13.30 0.13
C LEU A 111 -4.07 14.20 0.80
N ARG A 112 -4.47 15.39 1.32
CA ARG A 112 -3.57 16.27 2.09
C ARG A 112 -2.97 15.52 3.27
N ARG A 113 -3.79 14.84 4.08
CA ARG A 113 -3.34 14.07 5.24
C ARG A 113 -2.45 12.89 4.85
N ARG A 114 -2.66 12.31 3.68
CA ARG A 114 -1.78 11.26 3.15
C ARG A 114 -0.41 11.83 2.77
N LEU A 115 -0.38 12.95 2.06
CA LEU A 115 0.87 13.60 1.65
C LEU A 115 1.65 14.16 2.86
N GLU A 116 0.98 14.78 3.84
CA GLU A 116 1.60 15.18 5.10
C GLU A 116 2.33 14.02 5.80
N ARG A 117 1.69 12.84 5.80
CA ARG A 117 2.29 11.65 6.39
C ARG A 117 3.46 11.12 5.57
N LEU A 118 3.39 11.19 4.22
CA LEU A 118 4.50 10.82 3.35
C LEU A 118 5.72 11.68 3.66
N GLU A 119 5.59 13.00 3.64
CA GLU A 119 6.69 13.91 3.94
C GLU A 119 7.22 13.75 5.37
N SER A 120 6.31 13.54 6.33
CA SER A 120 6.71 13.30 7.72
C SER A 120 7.44 11.99 7.90
N ALA A 121 7.05 10.94 7.14
CA ALA A 121 7.71 9.65 7.16
C ALA A 121 9.09 9.71 6.52
N GLN A 122 9.22 10.40 5.38
CA GLN A 122 10.52 10.61 4.72
C GLN A 122 11.50 11.33 5.64
N ARG A 123 11.07 12.41 6.32
CA ARG A 123 11.90 13.10 7.32
C ARG A 123 12.31 12.22 8.51
N ARG A 124 11.48 11.23 8.89
CA ARG A 124 11.80 10.28 9.96
C ARG A 124 12.78 9.20 9.50
N GLU A 125 12.66 8.73 8.27
CA GLU A 125 13.60 7.77 7.68
C GLU A 125 15.01 8.40 7.58
N GLU A 126 15.10 9.67 7.18
CA GLU A 126 16.34 10.43 7.19
C GLU A 126 16.97 10.54 8.60
N ALA A 127 16.14 10.44 9.65
CA ALA A 127 16.55 10.47 11.06
C ALA A 127 16.65 9.07 11.71
N ASP A 128 16.63 7.97 10.93
CA ASP A 128 16.65 6.56 11.41
C ASP A 128 15.51 6.21 12.40
N ILE A 129 14.37 6.88 12.32
CA ILE A 129 13.22 6.63 13.19
C ILE A 129 12.22 5.70 12.46
N VAL A 130 12.05 4.48 12.98
CA VAL A 130 11.07 3.52 12.43
C VAL A 130 9.66 4.06 12.58
N GLY A 131 8.95 4.21 11.46
CA GLY A 131 7.58 4.70 11.38
C GLY A 131 6.60 3.70 10.75
N ASP A 132 5.36 4.14 10.53
CA ASP A 132 4.34 3.36 9.80
C ASP A 132 4.71 3.29 8.31
N ARG A 133 5.18 2.12 7.88
CA ARG A 133 5.63 1.86 6.50
C ARG A 133 4.55 2.09 5.44
N SER A 134 3.28 2.09 5.80
CA SER A 134 2.19 2.34 4.84
C SER A 134 2.24 3.75 4.23
N PHE A 135 2.91 4.69 4.89
CA PHE A 135 3.00 6.09 4.47
C PHE A 135 4.39 6.50 3.97
N THR A 136 5.43 5.66 4.12
CA THR A 136 6.81 6.00 3.76
C THR A 136 7.05 6.03 2.25
N SER A 137 6.37 5.15 1.50
CA SER A 137 6.58 5.04 0.06
C SER A 137 5.64 5.96 -0.71
N ARG A 138 6.22 6.70 -1.68
CA ARG A 138 5.44 7.42 -2.69
C ARG A 138 4.75 6.39 -3.60
N PRO A 139 3.46 6.57 -3.95
CA PRO A 139 2.83 5.76 -4.97
C PRO A 139 3.36 6.08 -6.38
N ASP A 140 3.38 5.09 -7.26
CA ASP A 140 3.70 5.24 -8.67
C ASP A 140 2.44 5.56 -9.49
N LEU A 141 1.27 5.18 -8.97
CA LEU A 141 -0.04 5.47 -9.56
C LEU A 141 -1.05 5.69 -8.44
N MET A 142 -1.85 6.73 -8.57
CA MET A 142 -2.99 7.01 -7.69
C MET A 142 -4.29 6.83 -8.45
N ARG A 143 -5.20 6.01 -7.94
CA ARG A 143 -6.53 5.82 -8.52
C ARG A 143 -7.58 6.46 -7.61
N ILE A 144 -8.44 7.28 -8.22
CA ILE A 144 -9.59 7.89 -7.54
C ILE A 144 -10.86 7.17 -8.02
N ASP A 145 -11.62 6.62 -7.06
CA ASP A 145 -12.94 6.06 -7.37
C ASP A 145 -13.96 7.20 -7.42
N GLY A 146 -14.24 7.65 -8.62
CA GLY A 146 -15.14 8.78 -8.82
C GLY A 146 -15.10 9.37 -10.23
N GLY A 147 -15.87 10.42 -10.42
CA GLY A 147 -15.97 11.12 -11.70
C GLY A 147 -14.93 12.21 -11.89
N LYS A 148 -15.04 12.92 -13.04
CA LYS A 148 -14.12 14.00 -13.42
C LYS A 148 -13.96 15.12 -12.36
N GLY A 149 -14.99 15.36 -11.53
CA GLY A 149 -14.94 16.35 -10.46
C GLY A 149 -14.00 15.94 -9.32
N GLN A 150 -14.07 14.69 -8.89
CA GLN A 150 -13.19 14.13 -7.87
C GLN A 150 -11.75 14.05 -8.37
N LEU A 151 -11.54 13.65 -9.63
CA LEU A 151 -10.22 13.66 -10.24
C LEU A 151 -9.61 15.08 -10.25
N ARG A 152 -10.37 16.12 -10.66
CA ARG A 152 -9.89 17.49 -10.61
C ARG A 152 -9.55 17.97 -9.20
N ALA A 153 -10.37 17.57 -8.22
CA ALA A 153 -10.13 17.88 -6.81
C ALA A 153 -8.84 17.22 -6.29
N ALA A 154 -8.57 15.98 -6.71
CA ALA A 154 -7.32 15.27 -6.39
C ALA A 154 -6.11 15.96 -7.04
N LEU A 155 -6.16 16.21 -8.35
CA LEU A 155 -5.07 16.86 -9.09
C LEU A 155 -4.70 18.22 -8.48
N ALA A 156 -5.67 19.03 -8.07
CA ALA A 156 -5.41 20.31 -7.41
C ALA A 156 -4.63 20.16 -6.09
N VAL A 157 -4.86 19.08 -5.33
CA VAL A 157 -4.07 18.79 -4.13
C VAL A 157 -2.67 18.34 -4.49
N LEU A 158 -2.52 17.44 -5.46
CA LEU A 158 -1.22 16.93 -5.89
C LEU A 158 -0.35 18.09 -6.41
N GLU A 159 -0.90 18.97 -7.23
CA GLU A 159 -0.20 20.16 -7.75
C GLU A 159 0.25 21.08 -6.60
N ALA A 160 -0.64 21.39 -5.66
CA ALA A 160 -0.34 22.26 -4.52
C ALA A 160 0.75 21.71 -3.59
N TRP A 161 0.93 20.37 -3.59
CA TRP A 161 1.93 19.68 -2.78
C TRP A 161 3.19 19.27 -3.56
N GLY A 162 3.32 19.70 -4.82
CA GLY A 162 4.50 19.39 -5.64
C GLY A 162 4.54 17.97 -6.23
N TYR A 163 3.39 17.30 -6.31
CA TYR A 163 3.23 15.96 -6.87
C TYR A 163 2.44 15.97 -8.19
N ALA A 164 2.53 17.05 -8.97
CA ALA A 164 1.84 17.18 -10.25
C ALA A 164 2.24 16.10 -11.29
N ASP A 165 3.41 15.50 -11.11
CA ASP A 165 3.97 14.41 -11.94
C ASP A 165 3.47 13.02 -11.54
N LEU A 166 2.66 12.90 -10.48
CA LEU A 166 2.12 11.63 -10.04
C LEU A 166 0.94 11.22 -10.93
N PRO A 167 1.03 10.09 -11.67
CA PRO A 167 -0.05 9.56 -12.47
C PRO A 167 -1.31 9.30 -11.64
N THR A 168 -2.49 9.76 -12.14
CA THR A 168 -3.74 9.70 -11.39
C THR A 168 -4.92 9.37 -12.31
#